data_887f56a555dcaf5c3b5396a13ad5cd15
#
_entry.id   887f56a555dcaf5c3b5396a13ad5cd15
#
_cell.length_a   1.000
_cell.length_b   1.000
_cell.length_c   1.000
_cell.angle_alpha   90.00
_cell.angle_beta   90.00
_cell.angle_gamma   90.00
#
_symmetry.space_group_name_H-M   'P 1'
#
loop_
_entity.id
_entity.type
_entity.pdbx_description
1 polymer ?
#
loop_
_entity_poly.entity_id
_entity_poly.type
_entity_poly.pdbx_seq_one_letter_code
_entity_poly.pdbx_strand_id
1 'polypeptide(L)'
;MLKKISYYLKRTALALMCAILVWSTPHLKDAHYRYIIGNQVVKIIGDTGTGSGFHIKAPSGKTYILTNQHVCAVADKNQQLLVENSRKMVPRRVIAVYQKHDLCLIEALPGEDNGLRMASSITIGEDIVLIGHPSGRPLTLSKGEFVHKKFIPMVNLEIKSQEECELIDGEWLDGGFFMPSVCIEKISAFGISSPSYPGNSGSPVVNKWGNVVGVLFAGNRTQLNDSYMVPFHELKNFLKDY
;
A
#
# COMPACT_ATOMS: atom_id res chain seq x y z
N MET A 1 -3.27 -44.39 24.41
CA MET A 1 -3.03 -42.95 24.55
C MET A 1 -1.70 -42.51 23.91
N LEU A 2 -0.59 -43.11 24.25
CA LEU A 2 0.78 -42.82 23.73
C LEU A 2 0.93 -42.88 22.21
N LYS A 3 0.31 -43.82 21.50
CA LYS A 3 0.37 -43.95 20.02
C LYS A 3 -0.31 -42.77 19.30
N LYS A 4 -1.40 -42.22 19.86
CA LYS A 4 -2.07 -41.01 19.29
C LYS A 4 -1.20 -39.78 19.47
N ILE A 5 -0.58 -39.60 20.62
CA ILE A 5 0.32 -38.45 20.91
C ILE A 5 1.52 -38.47 19.96
N SER A 6 2.16 -39.65 19.77
CA SER A 6 3.27 -39.81 18.81
C SER A 6 2.86 -39.48 17.35
N TYR A 7 1.65 -39.85 16.95
CA TYR A 7 1.12 -39.54 15.62
C TYR A 7 0.94 -38.03 15.39
N TYR A 8 0.36 -37.32 16.37
CA TYR A 8 0.20 -35.87 16.27
C TYR A 8 1.54 -35.13 16.31
N LEU A 9 2.50 -35.56 17.16
CA LEU A 9 3.84 -34.99 17.21
C LEU A 9 4.59 -35.17 15.87
N LYS A 10 4.47 -36.32 15.22
CA LYS A 10 5.08 -36.53 13.89
C LYS A 10 4.46 -35.66 12.81
N ARG A 11 3.13 -35.45 12.83
CA ARG A 11 2.46 -34.58 11.86
C ARG A 11 2.79 -33.10 12.08
N THR A 12 2.85 -32.63 13.31
CA THR A 12 3.26 -31.26 13.63
C THR A 12 4.73 -31.01 13.28
N ALA A 13 5.61 -31.97 13.55
CA ALA A 13 7.03 -31.88 13.16
C ALA A 13 7.20 -31.85 11.63
N LEU A 14 6.45 -32.69 10.89
CA LEU A 14 6.47 -32.70 9.43
C LEU A 14 5.93 -31.39 8.85
N ALA A 15 4.83 -30.87 9.40
CA ALA A 15 4.26 -29.58 8.97
C ALA A 15 5.22 -28.40 9.24
N LEU A 16 5.90 -28.40 10.40
CA LEU A 16 6.94 -27.42 10.72
C LEU A 16 8.15 -27.55 9.78
N MET A 17 8.59 -28.76 9.49
CA MET A 17 9.71 -29.00 8.57
C MET A 17 9.36 -28.59 7.13
N CYS A 18 8.13 -28.86 6.65
CA CYS A 18 7.64 -28.37 5.37
C CYS A 18 7.56 -26.84 5.36
N ALA A 19 7.07 -26.21 6.43
CA ALA A 19 7.04 -24.76 6.55
C ALA A 19 8.45 -24.15 6.48
N ILE A 20 9.43 -24.74 7.18
CA ILE A 20 10.84 -24.29 7.14
C ILE A 20 11.43 -24.45 5.74
N LEU A 21 11.18 -25.57 5.05
CA LEU A 21 11.62 -25.79 3.67
C LEU A 21 10.99 -24.78 2.69
N VAL A 22 9.70 -24.50 2.83
CA VAL A 22 9.00 -23.48 2.03
C VAL A 22 9.64 -22.11 2.22
N TRP A 23 9.99 -21.73 3.45
CA TRP A 23 10.62 -20.44 3.76
C TRP A 23 12.10 -20.36 3.36
N SER A 24 12.78 -21.49 3.18
CA SER A 24 14.21 -21.51 2.83
C SER A 24 14.49 -21.45 1.32
N THR A 25 13.49 -21.67 0.46
CA THR A 25 13.69 -21.65 -0.99
C THR A 25 13.16 -20.35 -1.61
N PRO A 26 14.00 -19.58 -2.37
CA PRO A 26 13.59 -18.32 -3.00
C PRO A 26 12.35 -18.47 -3.89
N HIS A 27 12.25 -19.56 -4.64
CA HIS A 27 11.11 -19.82 -5.54
C HIS A 27 9.77 -19.98 -4.80
N LEU A 28 9.79 -20.61 -3.62
CA LEU A 28 8.57 -20.79 -2.83
C LEU A 28 8.14 -19.50 -2.15
N LYS A 29 9.08 -18.63 -1.75
CA LYS A 29 8.78 -17.28 -1.27
C LYS A 29 8.14 -16.44 -2.38
N ASP A 30 8.69 -16.46 -3.58
CA ASP A 30 8.14 -15.71 -4.71
C ASP A 30 6.74 -16.24 -5.09
N ALA A 31 6.53 -17.55 -5.04
CA ALA A 31 5.20 -18.13 -5.23
C ALA A 31 4.21 -17.69 -4.15
N HIS A 32 4.62 -17.63 -2.87
CA HIS A 32 3.80 -17.12 -1.79
C HIS A 32 3.40 -15.66 -2.05
N TYR A 33 4.36 -14.77 -2.34
CA TYR A 33 4.07 -13.38 -2.65
C TYR A 33 3.15 -13.23 -3.87
N ARG A 34 3.35 -14.02 -4.92
CA ARG A 34 2.57 -13.93 -6.14
C ARG A 34 1.15 -14.47 -5.98
N TYR A 35 0.98 -15.63 -5.35
CA TYR A 35 -0.30 -16.33 -5.33
C TYR A 35 -1.11 -16.09 -4.05
N ILE A 36 -0.50 -15.80 -2.92
CA ILE A 36 -1.21 -15.53 -1.67
C ILE A 36 -1.40 -14.02 -1.48
N ILE A 37 -0.31 -13.26 -1.50
CA ILE A 37 -0.37 -11.82 -1.29
C ILE A 37 -0.88 -11.12 -2.55
N GLY A 38 -0.39 -11.50 -3.72
CA GLY A 38 -0.76 -10.91 -5.00
C GLY A 38 -2.24 -11.06 -5.36
N ASN A 39 -2.93 -12.11 -4.89
CA ASN A 39 -4.38 -12.25 -5.04
C ASN A 39 -5.18 -11.19 -4.27
N GLN A 40 -4.57 -10.50 -3.32
CA GLN A 40 -5.18 -9.38 -2.61
C GLN A 40 -4.87 -8.02 -3.27
N VAL A 41 -4.00 -8.00 -4.28
CA VAL A 41 -3.60 -6.79 -4.99
C VAL A 41 -4.43 -6.64 -6.25
N VAL A 42 -4.97 -5.45 -6.45
CA VAL A 42 -5.86 -5.12 -7.57
C VAL A 42 -5.26 -4.01 -8.43
N LYS A 43 -5.59 -4.01 -9.70
CA LYS A 43 -5.31 -2.89 -10.60
C LYS A 43 -6.49 -1.92 -10.58
N ILE A 44 -6.20 -0.64 -10.46
CA ILE A 44 -7.17 0.44 -10.48
C ILE A 44 -7.00 1.21 -11.79
N ILE A 45 -8.12 1.45 -12.47
CA ILE A 45 -8.16 2.11 -13.76
C ILE A 45 -9.11 3.29 -13.63
N GLY A 46 -8.59 4.47 -13.91
CA GLY A 46 -9.35 5.71 -14.04
C GLY A 46 -9.25 6.28 -15.44
N ASP A 47 -9.95 7.36 -15.70
CA ASP A 47 -10.03 7.98 -17.02
C ASP A 47 -8.68 8.47 -17.55
N THR A 48 -7.77 8.87 -16.65
CA THR A 48 -6.50 9.49 -17.02
C THR A 48 -5.27 8.68 -16.62
N GLY A 49 -5.44 7.50 -16.00
CA GLY A 49 -4.31 6.72 -15.54
C GLY A 49 -4.68 5.41 -14.87
N THR A 50 -3.64 4.70 -14.45
CA THR A 50 -3.76 3.44 -13.71
C THR A 50 -2.99 3.52 -12.42
N GLY A 51 -3.47 2.81 -11.41
CA GLY A 51 -2.82 2.62 -10.12
C GLY A 51 -2.95 1.18 -9.65
N SER A 52 -2.48 0.95 -8.46
CA SER A 52 -2.62 -0.31 -7.72
C SER A 52 -3.39 -0.07 -6.43
N GLY A 53 -3.98 -1.11 -5.90
CA GLY A 53 -4.58 -1.13 -4.57
C GLY A 53 -4.54 -2.53 -4.01
N PHE A 54 -5.00 -2.72 -2.80
CA PHE A 54 -5.04 -4.03 -2.18
C PHE A 54 -6.12 -4.14 -1.13
N HIS A 55 -6.66 -5.34 -0.96
CA HIS A 55 -7.62 -5.62 0.10
C HIS A 55 -6.91 -5.56 1.45
N ILE A 56 -7.47 -4.76 2.36
CA ILE A 56 -6.99 -4.57 3.74
C ILE A 56 -8.14 -4.79 4.72
N LYS A 57 -7.86 -5.47 5.82
CA LYS A 57 -8.84 -5.66 6.88
C LYS A 57 -8.75 -4.53 7.90
N ALA A 58 -9.82 -3.77 8.03
CA ALA A 58 -9.93 -2.70 9.03
C ALA A 58 -10.15 -3.28 10.45
N PRO A 59 -9.95 -2.47 11.52
CA PRO A 59 -10.21 -2.90 12.91
C PRO A 59 -11.63 -3.37 13.17
N SER A 60 -12.63 -2.83 12.45
CA SER A 60 -14.03 -3.28 12.50
C SER A 60 -14.24 -4.72 12.00
N GLY A 61 -13.24 -5.31 11.35
CA GLY A 61 -13.34 -6.60 10.67
C GLY A 61 -13.82 -6.52 9.23
N LYS A 62 -14.24 -5.34 8.74
CA LYS A 62 -14.60 -5.13 7.33
C LYS A 62 -13.36 -5.09 6.46
N THR A 63 -13.52 -5.52 5.23
CA THR A 63 -12.48 -5.43 4.19
C THR A 63 -12.78 -4.26 3.28
N TYR A 64 -11.72 -3.52 2.92
CA TYR A 64 -11.73 -2.42 1.97
C TYR A 64 -10.59 -2.60 0.98
N ILE A 65 -10.60 -1.85 -0.12
CA ILE A 65 -9.42 -1.70 -0.97
C ILE A 65 -8.74 -0.39 -0.58
N LEU A 66 -7.46 -0.48 -0.19
CA LEU A 66 -6.62 0.67 0.14
C LEU A 66 -5.74 1.02 -1.05
N THR A 67 -5.64 2.30 -1.36
CA THR A 67 -4.80 2.88 -2.42
C THR A 67 -4.37 4.29 -2.05
N ASN A 68 -3.76 5.03 -2.98
CA ASN A 68 -3.46 6.44 -2.80
C ASN A 68 -4.65 7.36 -3.13
N GLN A 69 -4.67 8.54 -2.53
CA GLN A 69 -5.64 9.58 -2.83
C GLN A 69 -5.53 10.05 -4.28
N HIS A 70 -4.31 10.29 -4.78
CA HIS A 70 -4.12 10.72 -6.16
C HIS A 70 -4.57 9.66 -7.19
N VAL A 71 -4.61 8.37 -6.83
CA VAL A 71 -5.22 7.31 -7.66
C VAL A 71 -6.74 7.41 -7.63
N CYS A 72 -7.34 7.79 -6.49
CA CYS A 72 -8.78 8.02 -6.39
C CYS A 72 -9.23 9.33 -7.07
N ALA A 73 -8.34 10.30 -7.23
CA ALA A 73 -8.66 11.59 -7.85
C ALA A 73 -9.08 11.47 -9.33
N VAL A 74 -8.82 10.32 -9.96
CA VAL A 74 -9.25 10.02 -11.35
C VAL A 74 -10.56 9.25 -11.41
N ALA A 75 -11.33 9.21 -10.31
CA ALA A 75 -12.66 8.63 -10.28
C ALA A 75 -13.62 9.40 -11.23
N ASP A 76 -14.60 8.70 -11.73
CA ASP A 76 -15.65 9.28 -12.57
C ASP A 76 -16.54 10.27 -11.79
N LYS A 77 -17.52 10.89 -12.50
CA LYS A 77 -18.48 11.87 -11.90
C LYS A 77 -19.32 11.25 -10.76
N ASN A 78 -19.43 9.93 -10.69
CA ASN A 78 -20.16 9.19 -9.65
C ASN A 78 -19.25 8.75 -8.51
N GLN A 79 -17.99 9.20 -8.46
CA GLN A 79 -16.95 8.75 -7.54
C GLN A 79 -16.68 7.24 -7.64
N GLN A 80 -16.71 6.71 -8.86
CA GLN A 80 -16.43 5.31 -9.14
C GLN A 80 -15.11 5.15 -9.89
N LEU A 81 -14.40 4.08 -9.56
CA LEU A 81 -13.19 3.62 -10.21
C LEU A 81 -13.41 2.21 -10.75
N LEU A 82 -12.83 1.89 -11.90
CA LEU A 82 -12.78 0.52 -12.37
C LEU A 82 -11.66 -0.23 -11.64
N VAL A 83 -12.04 -1.28 -10.94
CA VAL A 83 -11.10 -2.15 -10.25
C VAL A 83 -11.06 -3.49 -10.96
N GLU A 84 -9.87 -3.89 -11.43
CA GLU A 84 -9.62 -5.21 -12.00
C GLU A 84 -9.11 -6.16 -10.92
N ASN A 85 -9.93 -7.15 -10.60
CA ASN A 85 -9.58 -8.27 -9.74
C ASN A 85 -9.79 -9.58 -10.51
N SER A 86 -8.76 -10.43 -10.60
CA SER A 86 -8.83 -11.74 -11.29
C SER A 86 -9.42 -11.65 -12.71
N ARG A 87 -9.05 -10.63 -13.47
CA ARG A 87 -9.51 -10.33 -14.85
C ARG A 87 -10.97 -9.86 -14.98
N LYS A 88 -11.63 -9.58 -13.87
CA LYS A 88 -12.95 -8.93 -13.88
C LYS A 88 -12.79 -7.47 -13.55
N MET A 89 -13.31 -6.59 -14.38
CA MET A 89 -13.38 -5.16 -14.14
C MET A 89 -14.74 -4.83 -13.54
N VAL A 90 -14.75 -4.24 -12.37
CA VAL A 90 -15.99 -3.89 -11.68
C VAL A 90 -15.89 -2.46 -11.16
N PRO A 91 -16.89 -1.60 -11.40
CA PRO A 91 -16.92 -0.26 -10.80
C PRO A 91 -17.05 -0.36 -9.28
N ARG A 92 -16.30 0.48 -8.57
CA ARG A 92 -16.25 0.55 -7.11
C ARG A 92 -16.34 1.99 -6.65
N ARG A 93 -17.00 2.23 -5.55
CA ARG A 93 -17.13 3.56 -4.96
C ARG A 93 -15.93 3.91 -4.09
N VAL A 94 -15.54 5.16 -4.16
CA VAL A 94 -14.64 5.77 -3.17
C VAL A 94 -15.41 5.95 -1.86
N ILE A 95 -14.88 5.44 -0.77
CA ILE A 95 -15.50 5.48 0.57
C ILE A 95 -14.94 6.61 1.40
N ALA A 96 -13.62 6.81 1.36
CA ALA A 96 -12.94 7.83 2.14
C ALA A 96 -11.62 8.24 1.51
N VAL A 97 -11.23 9.47 1.79
CA VAL A 97 -9.98 10.06 1.33
C VAL A 97 -9.26 10.67 2.52
N TYR A 98 -7.95 10.47 2.61
CA TYR A 98 -7.07 11.09 3.60
C TYR A 98 -5.95 11.82 2.86
N GLN A 99 -6.19 13.09 2.54
CA GLN A 99 -5.34 13.90 1.69
C GLN A 99 -3.93 14.07 2.26
N LYS A 100 -3.82 14.36 3.56
CA LYS A 100 -2.55 14.59 4.26
C LYS A 100 -1.51 13.50 3.98
N HIS A 101 -1.92 12.24 3.93
CA HIS A 101 -1.02 11.10 3.72
C HIS A 101 -1.25 10.39 2.39
N ASP A 102 -1.96 11.05 1.45
CA ASP A 102 -2.22 10.48 0.12
C ASP A 102 -2.81 9.06 0.19
N LEU A 103 -3.86 8.86 1.02
CA LEU A 103 -4.55 7.58 1.17
C LEU A 103 -6.01 7.66 0.75
N CYS A 104 -6.53 6.56 0.23
CA CYS A 104 -7.92 6.42 -0.18
C CYS A 104 -8.44 5.02 0.10
N LEU A 105 -9.68 4.93 0.59
CA LEU A 105 -10.42 3.69 0.72
C LEU A 105 -11.47 3.56 -0.37
N ILE A 106 -11.52 2.40 -0.98
CA ILE A 106 -12.49 2.00 -1.99
C ILE A 106 -13.29 0.82 -1.44
N GLU A 107 -14.53 0.72 -1.84
CA GLU A 107 -15.44 -0.36 -1.47
C GLU A 107 -14.91 -1.72 -1.92
N ALA A 108 -14.91 -2.70 -1.00
CA ALA A 108 -14.77 -4.12 -1.33
C ALA A 108 -16.17 -4.73 -1.50
N LEU A 109 -16.33 -5.70 -2.42
CA LEU A 109 -17.61 -6.37 -2.63
C LEU A 109 -17.80 -7.54 -1.66
N PRO A 110 -19.06 -7.97 -1.47
CA PRO A 110 -19.37 -9.20 -0.75
C PRO A 110 -18.58 -10.39 -1.32
N GLY A 111 -17.96 -11.17 -0.43
CA GLY A 111 -17.09 -12.30 -0.80
C GLY A 111 -15.62 -11.94 -0.96
N GLU A 112 -15.25 -10.65 -0.88
CA GLU A 112 -13.86 -10.19 -0.79
C GLU A 112 -13.43 -9.98 0.68
N ASP A 113 -13.70 -10.98 1.53
CA ASP A 113 -13.52 -10.87 2.99
C ASP A 113 -12.07 -11.10 3.44
N ASN A 114 -11.21 -11.49 2.52
CA ASN A 114 -9.79 -11.67 2.77
C ASN A 114 -9.05 -10.36 2.49
N GLY A 115 -8.28 -9.89 3.49
CA GLY A 115 -7.44 -8.70 3.34
C GLY A 115 -6.07 -8.93 3.96
N LEU A 116 -5.09 -8.17 3.50
CA LEU A 116 -3.75 -8.18 4.06
C LEU A 116 -3.78 -7.65 5.50
N ARG A 117 -2.82 -8.10 6.29
CA ARG A 117 -2.63 -7.63 7.67
C ARG A 117 -1.54 -6.57 7.71
N MET A 118 -1.69 -5.59 8.59
CA MET A 118 -0.65 -4.60 8.83
C MET A 118 0.44 -5.16 9.74
N ALA A 119 1.68 -4.75 9.47
CA ALA A 119 2.81 -4.99 10.36
C ALA A 119 2.66 -4.19 11.67
N SER A 120 3.37 -4.63 12.70
CA SER A 120 3.52 -3.88 13.96
C SER A 120 4.80 -3.06 14.01
N SER A 121 5.82 -3.45 13.23
CA SER A 121 7.12 -2.80 13.18
C SER A 121 7.83 -3.11 11.87
N ILE A 122 8.86 -2.34 11.56
CA ILE A 122 9.86 -2.61 10.53
C ILE A 122 11.20 -2.00 10.97
N THR A 123 12.30 -2.66 10.64
CA THR A 123 13.67 -2.27 10.98
C THR A 123 14.45 -1.92 9.71
N ILE A 124 15.31 -0.90 9.79
CA ILE A 124 16.22 -0.51 8.69
C ILE A 124 17.06 -1.72 8.27
N GLY A 125 17.17 -1.95 6.95
CA GLY A 125 17.80 -3.12 6.35
C GLY A 125 16.90 -4.36 6.27
N GLU A 126 15.63 -4.28 6.72
CA GLU A 126 14.70 -5.39 6.57
C GLU A 126 14.23 -5.52 5.11
N ASP A 127 14.27 -6.76 4.61
CA ASP A 127 13.76 -7.11 3.28
C ASP A 127 12.28 -6.76 3.14
N ILE A 128 11.94 -6.13 2.01
CA ILE A 128 10.55 -5.83 1.62
C ILE A 128 10.26 -6.30 0.21
N VAL A 129 8.98 -6.45 -0.09
CA VAL A 129 8.50 -6.71 -1.46
C VAL A 129 7.38 -5.72 -1.76
N LEU A 130 7.57 -4.95 -2.83
CA LEU A 130 6.55 -4.11 -3.44
C LEU A 130 5.77 -4.96 -4.45
N ILE A 131 4.45 -4.99 -4.35
CA ILE A 131 3.58 -5.84 -5.18
C ILE A 131 2.53 -4.97 -5.86
N GLY A 132 2.59 -4.86 -7.19
CA GLY A 132 1.69 -3.95 -7.90
C GLY A 132 1.64 -4.15 -9.41
N HIS A 133 1.00 -3.19 -10.08
CA HIS A 133 0.73 -3.20 -11.51
C HIS A 133 1.45 -2.05 -12.25
N PRO A 134 2.79 -2.11 -12.40
CA PRO A 134 3.54 -1.04 -13.04
C PRO A 134 3.04 -0.79 -14.47
N SER A 135 2.73 0.45 -14.80
CA SER A 135 2.19 0.89 -16.10
C SER A 135 0.94 0.10 -16.53
N GLY A 136 0.10 -0.33 -15.58
CA GLY A 136 -1.07 -1.15 -15.84
C GLY A 136 -0.78 -2.58 -16.32
N ARG A 137 0.49 -3.02 -16.27
CA ARG A 137 0.94 -4.36 -16.66
C ARG A 137 0.48 -5.44 -15.66
N PRO A 138 0.69 -6.72 -15.96
CA PRO A 138 0.45 -7.81 -15.01
C PRO A 138 1.19 -7.60 -13.68
N LEU A 139 0.67 -8.22 -12.62
CA LEU A 139 1.23 -8.17 -11.27
C LEU A 139 2.73 -8.44 -11.26
N THR A 140 3.47 -7.51 -10.68
CA THR A 140 4.93 -7.55 -10.58
C THR A 140 5.38 -7.49 -9.12
N LEU A 141 6.43 -8.23 -8.81
CA LEU A 141 7.10 -8.23 -7.52
C LEU A 141 8.43 -7.47 -7.68
N SER A 142 8.61 -6.41 -6.91
CA SER A 142 9.88 -5.67 -6.83
C SER A 142 10.45 -5.81 -5.42
N LYS A 143 11.64 -6.40 -5.31
CA LYS A 143 12.32 -6.63 -4.03
C LYS A 143 13.20 -5.44 -3.69
N GLY A 144 13.39 -5.19 -2.42
CA GLY A 144 14.24 -4.15 -1.87
C GLY A 144 14.34 -4.24 -0.36
N GLU A 145 14.81 -3.17 0.25
CA GLU A 145 14.98 -3.06 1.69
C GLU A 145 14.35 -1.77 2.21
N PHE A 146 13.95 -1.76 3.46
CA PHE A 146 13.61 -0.54 4.18
C PHE A 146 14.88 0.23 4.53
N VAL A 147 15.02 1.45 4.00
CA VAL A 147 16.31 2.18 4.07
C VAL A 147 16.30 3.22 5.19
N HIS A 148 15.25 4.04 5.29
CA HIS A 148 15.21 5.15 6.24
C HIS A 148 13.80 5.67 6.50
N LYS A 149 13.66 6.39 7.62
CA LYS A 149 12.50 7.23 7.92
C LYS A 149 12.87 8.67 7.61
N LYS A 150 11.96 9.40 6.96
CA LYS A 150 12.15 10.85 6.75
C LYS A 150 10.82 11.58 6.67
N PHE A 151 10.88 12.90 6.73
CA PHE A 151 9.77 13.76 6.38
C PHE A 151 9.91 14.21 4.93
N ILE A 152 8.83 14.18 4.19
CA ILE A 152 8.77 14.60 2.78
C ILE A 152 7.82 15.79 2.69
N PRO A 153 8.21 16.86 1.96
CA PRO A 153 7.29 17.95 1.68
C PRO A 153 6.18 17.47 0.73
N MET A 154 4.95 17.74 1.10
CA MET A 154 3.75 17.48 0.29
C MET A 154 2.90 18.75 0.18
N VAL A 155 2.42 19.02 -1.04
CA VAL A 155 1.50 20.14 -1.27
C VAL A 155 0.12 19.76 -0.73
N ASN A 156 -0.39 20.57 0.20
CA ASN A 156 -1.76 20.44 0.68
C ASN A 156 -2.69 21.38 -0.11
N LEU A 157 -3.50 20.79 -0.97
CA LEU A 157 -4.42 21.54 -1.82
C LEU A 157 -5.73 21.96 -1.10
N GLU A 158 -5.99 21.46 0.10
CA GLU A 158 -7.16 21.85 0.90
C GLU A 158 -6.96 23.20 1.57
N ILE A 159 -5.73 23.50 1.96
CA ILE A 159 -5.35 24.75 2.63
C ILE A 159 -5.31 25.88 1.61
N LYS A 160 -6.09 26.92 1.86
CA LYS A 160 -6.28 28.04 0.92
C LYS A 160 -5.72 29.37 1.42
N SER A 161 -5.25 29.43 2.67
CA SER A 161 -4.69 30.64 3.25
C SER A 161 -3.39 30.37 4.00
N GLN A 162 -2.56 31.39 4.14
CA GLN A 162 -1.34 31.33 4.91
C GLN A 162 -1.63 31.03 6.39
N GLU A 163 -2.66 31.63 6.95
CA GLU A 163 -3.05 31.44 8.35
C GLU A 163 -3.40 29.96 8.64
N GLU A 164 -4.19 29.34 7.75
CA GLU A 164 -4.51 27.91 7.86
C GLU A 164 -3.25 27.02 7.74
N CYS A 165 -2.31 27.41 6.87
CA CYS A 165 -1.06 26.68 6.69
C CYS A 165 -0.17 26.74 7.94
N GLU A 166 -0.08 27.91 8.57
CA GLU A 166 0.67 28.11 9.80
C GLU A 166 0.08 27.31 10.99
N LEU A 167 -1.25 27.18 11.05
CA LEU A 167 -1.92 26.38 12.09
C LEU A 167 -1.54 24.89 12.08
N ILE A 168 -1.09 24.38 10.95
CA ILE A 168 -0.67 22.97 10.79
C ILE A 168 0.85 22.81 10.73
N ASP A 169 1.59 23.85 11.07
CA ASP A 169 3.07 23.89 10.98
C ASP A 169 3.58 23.66 9.54
N GLY A 170 2.80 24.11 8.56
CA GLY A 170 3.12 24.05 7.14
C GLY A 170 3.92 25.27 6.68
N GLU A 171 4.56 25.14 5.54
CA GLU A 171 5.29 26.20 4.86
C GLU A 171 4.42 26.78 3.73
N TRP A 172 4.07 28.07 3.84
CA TRP A 172 3.31 28.75 2.78
C TRP A 172 4.25 29.23 1.68
N LEU A 173 4.04 28.74 0.47
CA LEU A 173 4.75 29.22 -0.72
C LEU A 173 3.85 30.13 -1.53
N ASP A 174 4.30 31.37 -1.69
CA ASP A 174 3.60 32.36 -2.50
C ASP A 174 3.88 32.12 -3.99
N GLY A 175 2.83 31.81 -4.74
CA GLY A 175 2.95 31.42 -6.15
C GLY A 175 3.16 32.59 -7.11
N GLY A 176 2.98 33.84 -6.66
CA GLY A 176 3.13 35.04 -7.47
C GLY A 176 2.07 35.13 -8.59
N PHE A 177 2.43 35.82 -9.68
CA PHE A 177 1.46 36.16 -10.72
C PHE A 177 1.00 34.98 -11.60
N PHE A 178 1.84 33.93 -11.73
CA PHE A 178 1.61 32.82 -12.66
C PHE A 178 1.30 31.47 -12.02
N MET A 179 1.47 31.34 -10.71
CA MET A 179 1.20 30.11 -10.00
C MET A 179 0.35 30.36 -8.75
N PRO A 180 -0.56 29.45 -8.39
CA PRO A 180 -1.28 29.56 -7.13
C PRO A 180 -0.32 29.43 -5.96
N SER A 181 -0.59 30.17 -4.89
CA SER A 181 0.06 29.96 -3.60
C SER A 181 -0.37 28.62 -3.03
N VAL A 182 0.54 27.90 -2.38
CA VAL A 182 0.30 26.56 -1.85
C VAL A 182 0.89 26.39 -0.46
N CYS A 183 0.24 25.55 0.33
CA CYS A 183 0.76 25.12 1.62
C CYS A 183 1.54 23.80 1.44
N ILE A 184 2.75 23.75 2.00
CA ILE A 184 3.58 22.55 2.02
C ILE A 184 3.62 21.99 3.44
N GLU A 185 3.13 20.79 3.61
CA GLU A 185 3.26 20.03 4.86
C GLU A 185 4.40 19.05 4.80
N LYS A 186 5.01 18.79 5.97
CA LYS A 186 5.97 17.69 6.14
C LYS A 186 5.24 16.44 6.59
N ILE A 187 5.16 15.44 5.73
CA ILE A 187 4.55 14.14 6.06
C ILE A 187 5.61 13.10 6.39
N SER A 188 5.29 12.21 7.32
CA SER A 188 6.12 11.04 7.61
C SER A 188 6.12 10.09 6.42
N ALA A 189 7.30 9.70 5.96
CA ALA A 189 7.47 8.73 4.90
C ALA A 189 8.61 7.74 5.20
N PHE A 190 8.47 6.53 4.67
CA PHE A 190 9.52 5.52 4.72
C PHE A 190 10.15 5.37 3.34
N GLY A 191 11.48 5.49 3.27
CA GLY A 191 12.26 5.24 2.06
C GLY A 191 12.60 3.76 1.90
N ILE A 192 12.46 3.26 0.67
CA ILE A 192 12.75 1.87 0.30
C ILE A 192 13.64 1.81 -0.93
N SER A 193 14.58 0.86 -0.96
CA SER A 193 15.48 0.61 -2.10
C SER A 193 14.83 -0.32 -3.13
N SER A 194 13.58 -0.05 -3.50
CA SER A 194 12.83 -0.87 -4.47
C SER A 194 12.49 -0.04 -5.69
N PRO A 195 12.72 -0.56 -6.92
CA PRO A 195 12.32 0.15 -8.12
C PRO A 195 10.80 0.27 -8.18
N SER A 196 10.33 1.49 -8.45
CA SER A 196 8.92 1.78 -8.67
C SER A 196 8.71 2.51 -9.99
N TYR A 197 7.54 2.32 -10.58
CA TYR A 197 7.15 2.87 -11.88
C TYR A 197 5.73 3.44 -11.79
N PRO A 198 5.34 4.33 -12.71
CA PRO A 198 3.94 4.76 -12.83
C PRO A 198 3.01 3.54 -12.80
N GLY A 199 1.88 3.64 -12.12
CA GLY A 199 0.96 2.52 -11.89
C GLY A 199 1.24 1.69 -10.64
N ASN A 200 2.42 1.81 -10.03
CA ASN A 200 2.70 1.21 -8.72
C ASN A 200 2.13 2.02 -7.54
N SER A 201 1.69 3.25 -7.76
CA SER A 201 0.99 4.04 -6.73
C SER A 201 -0.16 3.26 -6.12
N GLY A 202 -0.25 3.21 -4.79
CA GLY A 202 -1.22 2.43 -4.04
C GLY A 202 -0.85 0.97 -3.81
N SER A 203 0.29 0.51 -4.31
CA SER A 203 0.78 -0.86 -4.08
C SER A 203 1.12 -1.11 -2.61
N PRO A 204 0.78 -2.27 -2.04
CA PRO A 204 1.30 -2.66 -0.75
C PRO A 204 2.80 -2.93 -0.82
N VAL A 205 3.51 -2.44 0.18
CA VAL A 205 4.86 -2.87 0.52
C VAL A 205 4.74 -3.81 1.69
N VAL A 206 5.23 -5.04 1.54
CA VAL A 206 5.11 -6.07 2.56
C VAL A 206 6.47 -6.54 3.06
N ASN A 207 6.53 -6.94 4.31
CA ASN A 207 7.72 -7.56 4.89
C ASN A 207 7.80 -9.05 4.53
N LYS A 208 8.85 -9.71 5.00
CA LYS A 208 9.07 -11.15 4.75
C LYS A 208 7.92 -12.07 5.20
N TRP A 209 7.04 -11.59 6.07
CA TRP A 209 5.87 -12.34 6.56
C TRP A 209 4.60 -12.07 5.75
N GLY A 210 4.66 -11.19 4.74
CA GLY A 210 3.51 -10.76 3.95
C GLY A 210 2.63 -9.71 4.65
N ASN A 211 3.09 -9.12 5.77
CA ASN A 211 2.38 -8.05 6.45
C ASN A 211 2.73 -6.70 5.82
N VAL A 212 1.73 -5.84 5.65
CA VAL A 212 1.87 -4.51 5.06
C VAL A 212 2.65 -3.60 5.99
N VAL A 213 3.77 -3.08 5.52
CA VAL A 213 4.62 -2.09 6.20
C VAL A 213 4.38 -0.67 5.68
N GLY A 214 3.71 -0.53 4.53
CA GLY A 214 3.34 0.76 3.96
C GLY A 214 2.63 0.64 2.62
N VAL A 215 2.22 1.79 2.08
CA VAL A 215 1.62 1.96 0.77
C VAL A 215 2.54 2.84 -0.07
N LEU A 216 2.99 2.35 -1.21
CA LEU A 216 3.82 3.12 -2.13
C LEU A 216 3.04 4.32 -2.65
N PHE A 217 3.61 5.53 -2.59
CA PHE A 217 2.99 6.72 -3.15
C PHE A 217 3.88 7.53 -4.10
N ALA A 218 5.21 7.41 -3.97
CA ALA A 218 6.15 8.15 -4.80
C ALA A 218 7.40 7.32 -5.12
N GLY A 219 8.03 7.63 -6.24
CA GLY A 219 9.32 7.11 -6.63
C GLY A 219 10.18 8.21 -7.25
N ASN A 220 11.47 8.12 -7.05
CA ASN A 220 12.42 9.04 -7.66
C ASN A 220 12.66 8.64 -9.12
N ARG A 221 12.31 9.51 -10.05
CA ARG A 221 12.46 9.25 -11.50
C ARG A 221 13.92 9.17 -11.96
N THR A 222 14.83 9.78 -11.21
CA THR A 222 16.27 9.81 -11.52
C THR A 222 17.05 8.71 -10.80
N GLN A 223 16.52 8.16 -9.72
CA GLN A 223 17.10 7.08 -8.93
C GLN A 223 16.08 5.97 -8.76
N LEU A 224 16.10 4.99 -9.64
CA LEU A 224 15.09 3.91 -9.73
C LEU A 224 14.88 3.11 -8.45
N ASN A 225 15.87 3.12 -7.55
CA ASN A 225 15.81 2.40 -6.28
C ASN A 225 15.56 3.32 -5.08
N ASP A 226 15.02 4.52 -5.31
CA ASP A 226 14.65 5.46 -4.25
C ASP A 226 13.14 5.72 -4.34
N SER A 227 12.38 4.99 -3.55
CA SER A 227 10.92 5.04 -3.52
C SER A 227 10.42 5.30 -2.11
N TYR A 228 9.22 5.85 -1.99
CA TYR A 228 8.64 6.28 -0.73
C TYR A 228 7.28 5.65 -0.51
N MET A 229 7.04 5.20 0.73
CA MET A 229 5.77 4.66 1.15
C MET A 229 5.20 5.41 2.35
N VAL A 230 3.88 5.51 2.41
CA VAL A 230 3.14 5.90 3.60
C VAL A 230 3.31 4.80 4.65
N PRO A 231 3.79 5.12 5.86
CA PRO A 231 4.12 4.09 6.86
C PRO A 231 2.87 3.42 7.45
N PHE A 232 3.02 2.18 7.90
CA PHE A 232 1.94 1.38 8.50
C PHE A 232 1.24 2.04 9.69
N HIS A 233 1.90 2.89 10.46
CA HIS A 233 1.26 3.60 11.58
C HIS A 233 0.26 4.65 11.10
N GLU A 234 0.53 5.32 9.97
CA GLU A 234 -0.44 6.24 9.35
C GLU A 234 -1.63 5.49 8.74
N LEU A 235 -1.37 4.29 8.19
CA LEU A 235 -2.45 3.42 7.72
C LEU A 235 -3.37 3.00 8.87
N LYS A 236 -2.79 2.67 10.04
CA LYS A 236 -3.56 2.35 11.25
C LYS A 236 -4.39 3.54 11.73
N ASN A 237 -3.80 4.74 11.72
CA ASN A 237 -4.51 5.96 12.07
C ASN A 237 -5.69 6.23 11.13
N PHE A 238 -5.49 6.05 9.84
CA PHE A 238 -6.55 6.22 8.85
C PHE A 238 -7.67 5.18 8.98
N LEU A 239 -7.32 3.93 9.23
CA LEU A 239 -8.28 2.81 9.28
C LEU A 239 -9.01 2.67 10.61
N LYS A 240 -8.65 3.42 11.66
CA LYS A 240 -9.21 3.23 13.02
C LYS A 240 -10.72 3.44 13.11
N ASP A 241 -11.28 4.26 12.23
CA ASP A 241 -12.69 4.66 12.22
C ASP A 241 -13.54 3.79 11.25
N TYR A 242 -12.92 2.79 10.60
CA TYR A 242 -13.54 1.91 9.59
C TYR A 242 -13.60 0.41 10.00
#